data_c1f7ca1be9d24a2b83ed24698c375785
#
_entry.id   c1f7ca1be9d24a2b83ed24698c375785
#
_cell.length_a   1.000
_cell.length_b   1.000
_cell.length_c   1.000
_cell.angle_alpha   90.00
_cell.angle_beta   90.00
_cell.angle_gamma   90.00
#
_symmetry.space_group_name_H-M   'P 1'
#
loop_
_entity.id
_entity.type
_entity.pdbx_description
1 polymer ?
#
loop_
_entity_poly.entity_id
_entity_poly.type
_entity_poly.pdbx_seq_one_letter_code
_entity_poly.pdbx_strand_id
1 'polypeptide(L)'
;SRVFADVDAYLHKGKATIWGNAYYVNGRTHNVCYNETTDFEQLYPYLMADSVGGKTSQEYYYFMGGFSYPLGKKWTIGAEGEYTARMEYRTRDPRPKNLTGDLCAKVGVSYLLSGLHSIGAAVTARKYKQTNELKLYNEVSVPTIYHLTGLGNDYYRFRGVNTSTYYKGYGVGGMLTYSQKDQKGWFAQAEYEYTNIDKIISTLNELPMATLESTRFHVTVGYLMNDGHQYYGANLDGDIYRKFGTENIF
;
A
#
# COMPACT_ATOMS: atom_id res chain seq x y z
N SER A 1 -1.86 8.58 21.69
CA SER A 1 -3.29 8.13 21.78
C SER A 1 -3.75 7.71 20.40
N ARG A 2 -4.58 6.69 20.33
CA ARG A 2 -5.14 6.18 19.09
C ARG A 2 -6.61 5.82 19.31
N VAL A 3 -7.47 6.20 18.38
CA VAL A 3 -8.89 5.83 18.33
C VAL A 3 -9.10 5.14 17.00
N PHE A 4 -9.87 4.07 16.99
CA PHE A 4 -10.22 3.37 15.76
C PHE A 4 -11.69 2.94 15.79
N ALA A 5 -12.29 2.81 14.63
CA ALA A 5 -13.57 2.20 14.39
C ALA A 5 -13.42 1.24 13.20
N ASP A 6 -14.05 0.09 13.30
CA ASP A 6 -13.96 -0.98 12.29
C ASP A 6 -15.34 -1.60 12.07
N VAL A 7 -15.66 -1.91 10.82
CA VAL A 7 -16.92 -2.53 10.39
C VAL A 7 -16.61 -3.56 9.32
N ASP A 8 -17.03 -4.80 9.57
CA ASP A 8 -16.98 -5.89 8.62
C ASP A 8 -18.38 -6.30 8.18
N ALA A 9 -18.50 -6.62 6.90
CA ALA A 9 -19.73 -7.11 6.32
C ALA A 9 -19.45 -8.36 5.46
N TYR A 10 -20.28 -9.38 5.64
CA TYR A 10 -20.26 -10.59 4.81
C TYR A 10 -21.70 -11.06 4.55
N LEU A 11 -22.07 -11.16 3.29
CA LEU A 11 -23.44 -11.43 2.87
C LEU A 11 -23.48 -12.46 1.75
N HIS A 12 -24.35 -13.45 1.91
CA HIS A 12 -24.79 -14.32 0.82
C HIS A 12 -26.13 -13.84 0.28
N LYS A 13 -26.18 -13.47 -1.00
CA LYS A 13 -27.41 -13.05 -1.68
C LYS A 13 -27.61 -13.90 -2.94
N GLY A 14 -28.52 -14.87 -2.86
CA GLY A 14 -28.70 -15.85 -3.94
C GLY A 14 -27.45 -16.70 -4.13
N LYS A 15 -26.82 -16.58 -5.32
CA LYS A 15 -25.55 -17.25 -5.61
C LYS A 15 -24.33 -16.39 -5.33
N ALA A 16 -24.51 -15.08 -5.13
CA ALA A 16 -23.42 -14.16 -4.90
C ALA A 16 -22.98 -14.17 -3.44
N THR A 17 -21.69 -14.10 -3.23
CA THR A 17 -21.08 -13.76 -1.95
C THR A 17 -20.50 -12.36 -2.06
N ILE A 18 -20.84 -11.50 -1.09
CA ILE A 18 -20.41 -10.10 -1.04
C ILE A 18 -19.71 -9.90 0.31
N TRP A 19 -18.59 -9.21 0.31
CA TRP A 19 -17.87 -8.85 1.54
C TRP A 19 -17.41 -7.40 1.49
N GLY A 20 -17.16 -6.85 2.64
CA GLY A 20 -16.62 -5.50 2.75
C GLY A 20 -16.05 -5.27 4.14
N ASN A 21 -15.07 -4.41 4.18
CA ASN A 21 -14.47 -3.92 5.42
C ASN A 21 -14.25 -2.42 5.30
N ALA A 22 -14.51 -1.69 6.37
CA ALA A 22 -14.17 -0.29 6.47
C ALA A 22 -13.62 0.00 7.85
N TYR A 23 -12.47 0.66 7.94
CA TYR A 23 -11.98 1.12 9.22
C TYR A 23 -11.41 2.54 9.16
N TYR A 24 -11.49 3.20 10.31
CA TYR A 24 -10.98 4.54 10.56
C TYR A 24 -10.02 4.51 11.73
N VAL A 25 -8.91 5.20 11.57
CA VAL A 25 -7.93 5.38 12.64
C VAL A 25 -7.56 6.85 12.74
N ASN A 26 -7.68 7.40 13.95
CA ASN A 26 -7.12 8.70 14.31
C ASN A 26 -6.04 8.48 15.38
N GLY A 27 -4.86 9.03 15.16
CA GLY A 27 -3.74 8.79 16.06
C GLY A 27 -2.69 9.88 16.02
N ARG A 28 -1.70 9.72 16.90
CA ARG A 28 -0.54 10.60 17.00
C ARG A 28 0.71 9.79 17.22
N THR A 29 1.74 10.08 16.41
CA THR A 29 3.08 9.53 16.54
C THR A 29 4.00 10.60 17.13
N HIS A 30 4.81 10.22 18.10
CA HIS A 30 5.76 11.11 18.76
C HIS A 30 7.17 10.81 18.25
N ASN A 31 8.06 11.81 18.39
CA ASN A 31 9.49 11.69 18.07
C ASN A 31 9.76 11.27 16.62
N VAL A 32 8.96 11.77 15.68
CA VAL A 32 9.22 11.59 14.26
C VAL A 32 10.36 12.55 13.89
N CYS A 33 11.50 12.01 13.46
CA CYS A 33 12.68 12.76 13.05
C CYS A 33 13.10 12.30 11.66
N TYR A 34 13.65 13.22 10.86
CA TYR A 34 14.17 12.96 9.51
C TYR A 34 13.20 12.32 8.56
N ASN A 35 11.90 12.54 8.78
CA ASN A 35 10.85 12.11 7.88
C ASN A 35 9.67 13.09 7.90
N GLU A 36 9.35 13.62 6.72
CA GLU A 36 8.17 14.45 6.47
C GLU A 36 7.19 13.79 5.50
N THR A 37 7.41 12.52 5.17
CA THR A 37 6.70 11.77 4.14
C THR A 37 5.90 10.64 4.77
N THR A 38 4.68 10.45 4.34
CA THR A 38 3.87 9.26 4.66
C THR A 38 4.40 8.06 3.84
N ASP A 39 4.06 6.84 4.23
CA ASP A 39 4.44 5.61 3.53
C ASP A 39 5.96 5.44 3.35
N PHE A 40 6.68 5.65 4.47
CA PHE A 40 8.13 5.61 4.51
C PHE A 40 8.74 4.41 3.78
N GLU A 41 8.29 3.20 4.10
CA GLU A 41 8.84 1.97 3.52
C GLU A 41 8.65 1.90 1.99
N GLN A 42 7.50 2.40 1.51
CA GLN A 42 7.18 2.39 0.10
C GLN A 42 8.02 3.40 -0.68
N LEU A 43 8.24 4.60 -0.12
CA LEU A 43 8.87 5.72 -0.81
C LEU A 43 10.38 5.84 -0.56
N TYR A 44 10.92 5.14 0.46
CA TYR A 44 12.36 5.12 0.68
C TYR A 44 13.11 4.60 -0.55
N PRO A 45 14.22 5.28 -1.00
CA PRO A 45 14.96 6.31 -0.29
C PRO A 45 14.53 7.76 -0.57
N TYR A 46 13.62 8.02 -1.49
CA TYR A 46 13.31 9.35 -2.02
C TYR A 46 12.32 10.14 -1.16
N LEU A 47 12.65 10.31 0.09
CA LEU A 47 11.82 10.98 1.09
C LEU A 47 12.04 12.49 1.13
N MET A 48 11.16 13.19 1.83
CA MET A 48 11.43 14.52 2.36
C MET A 48 11.72 14.43 3.85
N ALA A 49 12.63 15.24 4.33
CA ALA A 49 13.08 15.22 5.72
C ALA A 49 13.45 16.61 6.23
N ASP A 50 13.34 16.78 7.55
CA ASP A 50 13.89 17.89 8.31
C ASP A 50 14.61 17.39 9.58
N SER A 51 15.43 18.23 10.18
CA SER A 51 16.14 17.90 11.43
C SER A 51 15.35 18.27 12.69
N VAL A 52 14.26 19.03 12.58
CA VAL A 52 13.48 19.52 13.73
C VAL A 52 12.65 18.41 14.34
N GLY A 53 12.00 17.62 13.49
CA GLY A 53 11.13 16.53 13.92
C GLY A 53 9.94 16.96 14.76
N GLY A 54 9.32 16.01 15.45
CA GLY A 54 8.26 16.31 16.38
C GLY A 54 7.14 15.30 16.42
N LYS A 55 5.95 15.81 16.77
CA LYS A 55 4.72 15.04 16.87
C LYS A 55 3.89 15.18 15.60
N THR A 56 3.54 14.06 15.01
CA THR A 56 2.68 13.98 13.82
C THR A 56 1.31 13.46 14.20
N SER A 57 0.26 14.13 13.75
CA SER A 57 -1.13 13.66 13.82
C SER A 57 -1.48 12.97 12.52
N GLN A 58 -2.25 11.89 12.62
CA GLN A 58 -2.66 11.10 11.45
C GLN A 58 -4.14 10.75 11.51
N GLU A 59 -4.75 10.75 10.33
CA GLU A 59 -6.07 10.19 10.07
C GLU A 59 -5.95 9.20 8.92
N TYR A 60 -6.51 8.02 9.12
CA TYR A 60 -6.42 6.92 8.17
C TYR A 60 -7.81 6.35 7.93
N TYR A 61 -8.17 6.22 6.67
CA TYR A 61 -9.41 5.64 6.20
C TYR A 61 -9.09 4.48 5.27
N TYR A 62 -9.75 3.38 5.49
CA TYR A 62 -9.67 2.19 4.65
C TYR A 62 -11.05 1.71 4.28
N PHE A 63 -11.24 1.38 3.03
CA PHE A 63 -12.46 0.81 2.49
C PHE A 63 -12.09 -0.33 1.56
N MET A 64 -12.71 -1.47 1.76
CA MET A 64 -12.59 -2.61 0.87
C MET A 64 -13.97 -3.19 0.62
N GLY A 65 -14.22 -3.59 -0.61
CA GLY A 65 -15.44 -4.29 -0.98
C GLY A 65 -15.23 -5.22 -2.15
N GLY A 66 -15.87 -6.36 -2.09
CA GLY A 66 -15.73 -7.35 -3.14
C GLY A 66 -16.95 -8.24 -3.28
N PHE A 67 -16.97 -8.96 -4.37
CA PHE A 67 -17.98 -9.99 -4.61
C PHE A 67 -17.38 -11.19 -5.33
N SER A 68 -18.01 -12.34 -5.16
CA SER A 68 -17.80 -13.53 -5.97
C SER A 68 -19.12 -14.09 -6.46
N TYR A 69 -19.12 -14.63 -7.67
CA TYR A 69 -20.31 -15.20 -8.29
C TYR A 69 -19.96 -16.48 -9.04
N PRO A 70 -20.60 -17.62 -8.72
CA PRO A 70 -20.41 -18.88 -9.43
C PRO A 70 -21.12 -18.86 -10.79
N LEU A 71 -20.34 -19.06 -11.85
CA LEU A 71 -20.82 -19.24 -13.22
C LEU A 71 -20.98 -20.75 -13.52
N GLY A 72 -22.15 -21.28 -13.25
CA GLY A 72 -22.42 -22.70 -13.41
C GLY A 72 -21.83 -23.56 -12.28
N LYS A 73 -21.31 -24.76 -12.60
CA LYS A 73 -20.85 -25.74 -11.61
C LYS A 73 -19.33 -25.69 -11.33
N LYS A 74 -18.57 -25.08 -12.24
CA LYS A 74 -17.11 -25.17 -12.20
C LYS A 74 -16.38 -23.83 -12.13
N TRP A 75 -16.99 -22.75 -12.63
CA TRP A 75 -16.38 -21.44 -12.70
C TRP A 75 -16.91 -20.52 -11.62
N THR A 76 -16.03 -19.72 -11.04
CA THR A 76 -16.40 -18.61 -10.17
C THR A 76 -15.59 -17.39 -10.60
N ILE A 77 -16.27 -16.26 -10.73
CA ILE A 77 -15.64 -14.96 -10.98
C ILE A 77 -15.75 -14.11 -9.74
N GLY A 78 -14.82 -13.17 -9.57
CA GLY A 78 -14.85 -12.22 -8.47
C GLY A 78 -14.15 -10.92 -8.83
N ALA A 79 -14.52 -9.87 -8.11
CA ALA A 79 -13.84 -8.60 -8.13
C ALA A 79 -13.78 -8.02 -6.73
N GLU A 80 -12.71 -7.26 -6.45
CA GLU A 80 -12.46 -6.59 -5.20
C GLU A 80 -11.87 -5.21 -5.48
N GLY A 81 -12.34 -4.22 -4.76
CA GLY A 81 -11.79 -2.87 -4.77
C GLY A 81 -11.36 -2.49 -3.36
N GLU A 82 -10.22 -1.85 -3.25
CA GLU A 82 -9.65 -1.35 -2.01
C GLU A 82 -9.25 0.10 -2.19
N TYR A 83 -9.57 0.93 -1.22
CA TYR A 83 -9.17 2.33 -1.22
C TYR A 83 -8.68 2.74 0.17
N THR A 84 -7.47 3.27 0.19
CA THR A 84 -6.86 3.87 1.37
C THR A 84 -6.72 5.37 1.19
N ALA A 85 -7.18 6.14 2.16
CA ALA A 85 -6.90 7.57 2.26
C ALA A 85 -6.22 7.86 3.59
N ARG A 86 -5.13 8.64 3.55
CA ARG A 86 -4.41 9.03 4.76
C ARG A 86 -4.09 10.51 4.72
N MET A 87 -4.26 11.17 5.86
CA MET A 87 -3.76 12.51 6.12
C MET A 87 -2.80 12.46 7.30
N GLU A 88 -1.60 12.99 7.10
CA GLU A 88 -0.63 13.19 8.16
C GLU A 88 -0.15 14.63 8.19
N TYR A 89 -0.08 15.22 9.36
CA TYR A 89 0.37 16.61 9.51
C TYR A 89 1.06 16.86 10.83
N ARG A 90 1.94 17.88 10.81
CA ARG A 90 2.62 18.42 11.98
C ARG A 90 2.25 19.89 12.16
N THR A 91 2.10 20.32 13.42
CA THR A 91 1.74 21.70 13.77
C THR A 91 2.95 22.59 14.13
N ARG A 92 4.14 22.00 14.19
CA ARG A 92 5.42 22.68 14.39
C ARG A 92 6.15 22.83 13.07
N ASP A 93 6.80 23.99 12.85
CA ASP A 93 7.57 24.26 11.64
C ASP A 93 8.79 23.34 11.47
N PRO A 94 9.07 22.90 10.26
CA PRO A 94 8.23 23.00 9.09
C PRO A 94 6.94 22.20 9.32
N ARG A 95 5.82 22.63 8.76
CA ARG A 95 4.50 21.98 8.95
C ARG A 95 4.17 21.14 7.72
N PRO A 96 4.71 19.94 7.60
CA PRO A 96 4.33 19.04 6.52
C PRO A 96 2.87 18.64 6.68
N LYS A 97 2.16 18.62 5.56
CA LYS A 97 0.85 18.05 5.43
C LYS A 97 0.84 17.10 4.23
N ASN A 98 0.72 15.83 4.52
CA ASN A 98 0.64 14.77 3.53
C ASN A 98 -0.80 14.32 3.34
N LEU A 99 -1.22 14.21 2.08
CA LEU A 99 -2.48 13.58 1.70
C LEU A 99 -2.15 12.42 0.77
N THR A 100 -2.50 11.23 1.17
CA THR A 100 -2.26 10.00 0.41
C THR A 100 -3.58 9.38 -0.03
N GLY A 101 -3.64 8.94 -1.27
CA GLY A 101 -4.70 8.10 -1.81
C GLY A 101 -4.09 6.91 -2.53
N ASP A 102 -4.57 5.72 -2.20
CA ASP A 102 -4.13 4.46 -2.79
C ASP A 102 -5.35 3.63 -3.17
N LEU A 103 -5.54 3.43 -4.45
CA LEU A 103 -6.66 2.68 -5.03
C LEU A 103 -6.12 1.39 -5.64
N CYS A 104 -6.66 0.26 -5.21
CA CYS A 104 -6.35 -1.06 -5.75
C CYS A 104 -7.64 -1.72 -6.25
N ALA A 105 -7.60 -2.29 -7.44
CA ALA A 105 -8.68 -3.08 -8.01
C ALA A 105 -8.15 -4.44 -8.45
N LYS A 106 -8.86 -5.50 -8.07
CA LYS A 106 -8.52 -6.89 -8.36
C LYS A 106 -9.68 -7.57 -9.04
N VAL A 107 -9.44 -8.31 -10.10
CA VAL A 107 -10.42 -9.17 -10.74
C VAL A 107 -9.84 -10.56 -10.91
N GLY A 108 -10.66 -11.57 -10.68
CA GLY A 108 -10.19 -12.95 -10.69
C GLY A 108 -11.24 -13.95 -11.12
N VAL A 109 -10.73 -15.12 -11.46
CA VAL A 109 -11.51 -16.27 -11.83
C VAL A 109 -10.95 -17.52 -11.17
N SER A 110 -11.82 -18.42 -10.74
CA SER A 110 -11.43 -19.75 -10.27
C SER A 110 -12.15 -20.83 -11.02
N TYR A 111 -11.50 -21.98 -11.16
CA TYR A 111 -12.01 -23.16 -11.83
C TYR A 111 -11.89 -24.41 -10.95
N LEU A 112 -12.98 -25.12 -10.80
CA LEU A 112 -13.03 -26.40 -10.10
C LEU A 112 -12.59 -27.53 -11.05
N LEU A 113 -11.36 -28.00 -10.91
CA LEU A 113 -10.74 -29.05 -11.73
C LEU A 113 -11.43 -30.41 -11.55
N SER A 114 -11.63 -30.80 -10.30
CA SER A 114 -12.33 -32.00 -9.87
C SER A 114 -13.16 -31.67 -8.64
N GLY A 115 -13.99 -32.56 -8.16
CA GLY A 115 -14.81 -32.30 -6.97
C GLY A 115 -14.06 -31.81 -5.73
N LEU A 116 -12.72 -31.91 -5.72
CA LEU A 116 -11.88 -31.60 -4.57
C LEU A 116 -10.81 -30.51 -4.81
N HIS A 117 -10.49 -30.15 -6.06
CA HIS A 117 -9.36 -29.28 -6.38
C HIS A 117 -9.83 -28.05 -7.17
N SER A 118 -9.39 -26.88 -6.77
CA SER A 118 -9.62 -25.63 -7.49
C SER A 118 -8.31 -24.90 -7.79
N ILE A 119 -8.27 -24.24 -8.94
CA ILE A 119 -7.23 -23.30 -9.33
C ILE A 119 -7.86 -21.94 -9.56
N GLY A 120 -7.12 -20.88 -9.28
CA GLY A 120 -7.58 -19.52 -9.51
C GLY A 120 -6.48 -18.65 -10.10
N ALA A 121 -6.90 -17.62 -10.79
CA ALA A 121 -6.02 -16.56 -11.28
C ALA A 121 -6.68 -15.20 -11.06
N ALA A 122 -5.90 -14.19 -10.72
CA ALA A 122 -6.37 -12.83 -10.58
C ALA A 122 -5.33 -11.85 -11.14
N VAL A 123 -5.82 -10.69 -11.56
CA VAL A 123 -4.99 -9.55 -11.95
C VAL A 123 -5.35 -8.36 -11.07
N THR A 124 -4.34 -7.54 -10.76
CA THR A 124 -4.45 -6.37 -9.88
C THR A 124 -3.96 -5.14 -10.62
N ALA A 125 -4.67 -4.03 -10.45
CA ALA A 125 -4.24 -2.71 -10.89
C ALA A 125 -4.28 -1.75 -9.68
N ARG A 126 -3.24 -0.93 -9.52
CA ARG A 126 -3.07 -0.01 -8.39
C ARG A 126 -2.75 1.39 -8.89
N LYS A 127 -3.29 2.39 -8.23
CA LYS A 127 -2.98 3.80 -8.45
C LYS A 127 -2.69 4.48 -7.13
N TYR A 128 -1.48 5.00 -7.01
CA TYR A 128 -0.98 5.68 -5.82
C TYR A 128 -0.78 7.17 -6.08
N LYS A 129 -1.12 8.00 -5.12
CA LYS A 129 -0.79 9.42 -5.11
C LYS A 129 -0.58 9.91 -3.68
N GLN A 130 0.48 10.67 -3.47
CA GLN A 130 0.71 11.42 -2.24
C GLN A 130 1.12 12.84 -2.57
N THR A 131 0.50 13.82 -1.93
CA THR A 131 0.95 15.22 -1.95
C THR A 131 1.63 15.55 -0.63
N ASN A 132 2.71 16.30 -0.69
CA ASN A 132 3.41 16.84 0.46
C ASN A 132 3.46 18.36 0.34
N GLU A 133 2.71 19.04 1.19
CA GLU A 133 2.71 20.49 1.30
C GLU A 133 3.49 20.90 2.56
N LEU A 134 4.39 21.87 2.42
CA LEU A 134 5.14 22.46 3.52
C LEU A 134 4.68 23.88 3.77
N LYS A 135 4.38 24.22 5.02
CA LYS A 135 4.07 25.58 5.45
C LYS A 135 5.03 26.02 6.54
N LEU A 136 5.64 27.17 6.34
CA LEU A 136 6.53 27.82 7.29
C LEU A 136 5.85 29.07 7.83
N TYR A 137 5.75 29.19 9.12
CA TYR A 137 5.13 30.35 9.80
C TYR A 137 6.16 31.21 10.53
N ASN A 138 7.33 30.64 10.86
CA ASN A 138 8.42 31.38 11.47
C ASN A 138 9.44 31.78 10.39
N GLU A 139 9.45 33.09 10.05
CA GLU A 139 10.36 33.62 9.04
C GLU A 139 11.80 33.84 9.58
N VAL A 140 11.97 33.87 10.90
CA VAL A 140 13.26 34.14 11.52
C VAL A 140 14.16 32.91 11.58
N SER A 141 13.58 31.72 11.67
CA SER A 141 14.32 30.46 11.75
C SER A 141 13.67 29.41 10.83
N VAL A 142 14.08 29.43 9.58
CA VAL A 142 13.59 28.50 8.58
C VAL A 142 14.38 27.19 8.67
N PRO A 143 13.75 26.06 9.02
CA PRO A 143 14.43 24.77 9.04
C PRO A 143 14.86 24.34 7.65
N THR A 144 16.00 23.65 7.57
CA THR A 144 16.45 23.10 6.31
C THR A 144 15.63 21.86 5.94
N ILE A 145 15.07 21.85 4.73
CA ILE A 145 14.38 20.72 4.13
C ILE A 145 15.35 19.95 3.24
N TYR A 146 15.35 18.66 3.36
CA TYR A 146 16.18 17.73 2.61
C TYR A 146 15.31 16.86 1.69
N HIS A 147 15.73 16.72 0.45
CA HIS A 147 15.17 15.74 -0.48
C HIS A 147 16.12 14.54 -0.55
N LEU A 148 15.87 13.53 0.27
CA LEU A 148 16.74 12.38 0.44
C LEU A 148 16.85 11.55 -0.85
N THR A 149 18.06 11.00 -1.07
CA THR A 149 18.40 10.09 -2.17
C THR A 149 18.92 8.73 -1.66
N GLY A 150 18.97 8.55 -0.36
CA GLY A 150 19.46 7.34 0.30
C GLY A 150 20.86 7.49 0.90
N LEU A 151 21.19 6.58 1.84
CA LEU A 151 22.47 6.52 2.52
C LEU A 151 22.91 7.84 3.18
N GLY A 152 21.94 8.66 3.61
CA GLY A 152 22.20 9.97 4.21
C GLY A 152 22.51 11.10 3.21
N ASN A 153 22.41 10.83 1.92
CA ASN A 153 22.56 11.82 0.87
C ASN A 153 21.24 12.51 0.54
N ASP A 154 21.34 13.71 -0.04
CA ASP A 154 20.21 14.50 -0.50
C ASP A 154 20.55 15.26 -1.79
N TYR A 155 19.52 15.76 -2.48
CA TYR A 155 19.66 16.64 -3.64
C TYR A 155 20.13 18.02 -3.17
N TYR A 156 21.40 18.28 -3.21
CA TYR A 156 22.03 19.51 -2.75
C TYR A 156 21.40 20.79 -3.31
N ARG A 157 21.03 20.82 -4.58
CA ARG A 157 20.43 21.98 -5.26
C ARG A 157 19.06 22.38 -4.71
N PHE A 158 18.35 21.44 -4.10
CA PHE A 158 17.00 21.65 -3.57
C PHE A 158 16.99 21.73 -2.04
N ARG A 159 18.13 21.68 -1.41
CA ARG A 159 18.28 21.79 0.05
C ARG A 159 17.82 23.17 0.52
N GLY A 160 16.95 23.19 1.53
CA GLY A 160 16.44 24.42 2.13
C GLY A 160 15.39 25.16 1.31
N VAL A 161 15.03 24.66 0.14
CA VAL A 161 14.00 25.28 -0.69
C VAL A 161 12.62 24.82 -0.22
N ASN A 162 11.72 25.77 0.03
CA ASN A 162 10.33 25.46 0.32
C ASN A 162 9.63 25.02 -0.97
N THR A 163 9.64 23.71 -1.21
CA THR A 163 9.06 23.13 -2.40
C THR A 163 7.95 22.16 -2.04
N SER A 164 6.77 22.36 -2.64
CA SER A 164 5.73 21.35 -2.60
C SER A 164 6.10 20.21 -3.52
N THR A 165 5.96 19.00 -3.00
CA THR A 165 6.33 17.76 -3.69
C THR A 165 5.12 16.84 -3.75
N TYR A 166 5.05 16.03 -4.78
CA TYR A 166 4.09 14.94 -4.81
C TYR A 166 4.72 13.67 -5.39
N TYR A 167 4.11 12.56 -5.02
CA TYR A 167 4.42 11.24 -5.56
C TYR A 167 3.21 10.76 -6.33
N LYS A 168 3.42 10.19 -7.49
CA LYS A 168 2.39 9.52 -8.26
C LYS A 168 2.92 8.18 -8.75
N GLY A 169 2.08 7.16 -8.68
CA GLY A 169 2.49 5.83 -9.07
C GLY A 169 1.36 4.98 -9.58
N TYR A 170 1.75 3.92 -10.23
CA TYR A 170 0.85 2.84 -10.61
C TYR A 170 1.49 1.50 -10.28
N GLY A 171 0.66 0.50 -10.13
CA GLY A 171 1.10 -0.88 -9.95
C GLY A 171 0.24 -1.84 -10.75
N VAL A 172 0.82 -2.95 -11.11
CA VAL A 172 0.13 -4.07 -11.74
C VAL A 172 0.60 -5.35 -11.09
N GLY A 173 -0.31 -6.32 -10.97
CA GLY A 173 0.02 -7.58 -10.34
C GLY A 173 -0.75 -8.74 -10.92
N GLY A 174 -0.29 -9.94 -10.60
CA GLY A 174 -0.96 -11.18 -10.94
C GLY A 174 -0.84 -12.18 -9.80
N MET A 175 -1.87 -13.00 -9.61
CA MET A 175 -1.93 -14.00 -8.56
C MET A 175 -2.44 -15.31 -9.14
N LEU A 176 -1.81 -16.40 -8.74
CA LEU A 176 -2.25 -17.76 -9.00
C LEU A 176 -2.52 -18.45 -7.67
N THR A 177 -3.62 -19.19 -7.61
CA THR A 177 -3.99 -19.92 -6.40
C THR A 177 -4.33 -21.37 -6.73
N TYR A 178 -4.02 -22.23 -5.79
CA TYR A 178 -4.47 -23.60 -5.75
C TYR A 178 -5.03 -23.90 -4.36
N SER A 179 -6.15 -24.57 -4.28
CA SER A 179 -6.72 -25.01 -3.01
C SER A 179 -7.51 -26.31 -3.17
N GLN A 180 -7.60 -27.05 -2.07
CA GLN A 180 -8.51 -28.17 -1.96
C GLN A 180 -9.81 -27.72 -1.31
N LYS A 181 -10.90 -28.36 -1.71
CA LYS A 181 -12.25 -28.08 -1.21
C LYS A 181 -12.33 -28.42 0.30
N ASP A 182 -13.29 -27.77 0.96
CA ASP A 182 -13.61 -27.98 2.38
C ASP A 182 -12.50 -27.62 3.35
N GLN A 183 -11.59 -26.73 2.93
CA GLN A 183 -10.47 -26.24 3.76
C GLN A 183 -9.64 -27.39 4.34
N LYS A 184 -9.44 -28.44 3.57
CA LYS A 184 -8.59 -29.60 3.90
C LYS A 184 -7.56 -29.82 2.82
N GLY A 185 -6.36 -30.26 3.22
CA GLY A 185 -5.29 -30.60 2.29
C GLY A 185 -4.42 -29.41 1.91
N TRP A 186 -3.76 -29.52 0.78
CA TRP A 186 -2.79 -28.52 0.32
C TRP A 186 -3.46 -27.27 -0.26
N PHE A 187 -2.87 -26.13 0.05
CA PHE A 187 -3.14 -24.87 -0.64
C PHE A 187 -1.83 -24.19 -1.01
N ALA A 188 -1.85 -23.43 -2.09
CA ALA A 188 -0.71 -22.65 -2.54
C ALA A 188 -1.19 -21.35 -3.18
N GLN A 189 -0.41 -20.30 -3.02
CA GLN A 189 -0.59 -19.01 -3.66
C GLN A 189 0.76 -18.49 -4.15
N ALA A 190 0.80 -17.95 -5.35
CA ALA A 190 1.93 -17.21 -5.89
C ALA A 190 1.44 -15.87 -6.40
N GLU A 191 2.07 -14.79 -5.96
CA GLU A 191 1.71 -13.42 -6.29
C GLU A 191 2.93 -12.66 -6.80
N TYR A 192 2.75 -11.90 -7.85
CA TYR A 192 3.73 -10.97 -8.39
C TYR A 192 3.12 -9.58 -8.45
N GLU A 193 3.84 -8.59 -7.95
CA GLU A 193 3.46 -7.18 -8.00
C GLU A 193 4.64 -6.35 -8.54
N TYR A 194 4.33 -5.43 -9.45
CA TYR A 194 5.23 -4.39 -9.92
C TYR A 194 4.60 -3.03 -9.61
N THR A 195 5.40 -2.11 -9.07
CA THR A 195 5.00 -0.71 -8.86
C THR A 195 6.06 0.24 -9.39
N ASN A 196 5.60 1.37 -9.91
CA ASN A 196 6.43 2.47 -10.34
C ASN A 196 5.89 3.76 -9.71
N ILE A 197 6.75 4.53 -9.03
CA ILE A 197 6.40 5.75 -8.33
C ILE A 197 7.39 6.84 -8.69
N ASP A 198 6.88 7.96 -9.23
CA ASP A 198 7.65 9.16 -9.50
C ASP A 198 7.56 10.14 -8.34
N LYS A 199 8.70 10.74 -7.94
CA LYS A 199 8.79 11.91 -7.06
C LYS A 199 8.94 13.16 -7.89
N ILE A 200 8.05 14.14 -7.71
CA ILE A 200 7.96 15.34 -8.55
C ILE A 200 7.90 16.59 -7.66
N ILE A 201 8.66 17.62 -8.01
CA ILE A 201 8.53 18.95 -7.41
C ILE A 201 7.50 19.75 -8.23
N SER A 202 6.34 20.02 -7.61
CA SER A 202 5.24 20.71 -8.27
C SER A 202 5.52 22.21 -8.51
N THR A 203 6.23 22.85 -7.61
CA THR A 203 6.55 24.30 -7.67
C THR A 203 7.59 24.64 -8.72
N LEU A 204 8.31 23.67 -9.28
CA LEU A 204 9.33 23.86 -10.31
C LEU A 204 8.87 23.28 -11.67
N ASN A 205 7.68 23.65 -12.10
CA ASN A 205 7.10 23.21 -13.37
C ASN A 205 7.05 21.68 -13.51
N GLU A 206 6.62 21.01 -12.43
CA GLU A 206 6.52 19.55 -12.36
C GLU A 206 7.83 18.80 -12.65
N LEU A 207 8.92 19.29 -12.06
CA LEU A 207 10.25 18.72 -12.24
C LEU A 207 10.31 17.29 -11.67
N PRO A 208 10.54 16.25 -12.52
CA PRO A 208 10.69 14.88 -12.04
C PRO A 208 12.06 14.71 -11.38
N MET A 209 12.10 14.38 -10.09
CA MET A 209 13.35 14.20 -9.33
C MET A 209 13.88 12.78 -9.42
N ALA A 210 13.01 11.83 -9.19
CA ALA A 210 13.38 10.42 -9.13
C ALA A 210 12.19 9.51 -9.46
N THR A 211 12.50 8.34 -9.94
CA THR A 211 11.56 7.24 -10.15
C THR A 211 11.98 6.05 -9.30
N LEU A 212 11.02 5.47 -8.60
CA LEU A 212 11.20 4.28 -7.77
C LEU A 212 10.39 3.13 -8.36
N GLU A 213 11.07 2.11 -8.84
CA GLU A 213 10.47 0.87 -9.30
C GLU A 213 10.62 -0.20 -8.22
N SER A 214 9.56 -0.95 -7.96
CA SER A 214 9.65 -2.10 -7.07
C SER A 214 8.94 -3.32 -7.63
N THR A 215 9.52 -4.48 -7.37
CA THR A 215 8.95 -5.78 -7.68
C THR A 215 8.88 -6.61 -6.42
N ARG A 216 7.75 -7.27 -6.23
CA ARG A 216 7.54 -8.23 -5.16
C ARG A 216 7.06 -9.55 -5.72
N PHE A 217 7.66 -10.63 -5.29
CA PHE A 217 7.19 -11.98 -5.55
C PHE A 217 6.97 -12.67 -4.21
N HIS A 218 5.73 -13.06 -3.96
CA HIS A 218 5.31 -13.71 -2.73
C HIS A 218 4.73 -15.09 -3.02
N VAL A 219 5.12 -16.08 -2.23
CA VAL A 219 4.63 -17.46 -2.33
C VAL A 219 4.24 -17.95 -0.96
N THR A 220 3.05 -18.50 -0.87
CA THR A 220 2.55 -19.22 0.30
C THR A 220 2.23 -20.66 -0.10
N VAL A 221 2.69 -21.63 0.67
CA VAL A 221 2.32 -23.04 0.55
C VAL A 221 1.94 -23.54 1.91
N GLY A 222 0.81 -24.21 2.02
CA GLY A 222 0.39 -24.73 3.32
C GLY A 222 -0.48 -25.97 3.20
N TYR A 223 -0.72 -26.56 4.35
CA TYR A 223 -1.57 -27.73 4.50
C TYR A 223 -2.54 -27.54 5.67
N LEU A 224 -3.80 -27.85 5.45
CA LEU A 224 -4.86 -27.80 6.45
C LEU A 224 -5.41 -29.20 6.71
N MET A 225 -5.55 -29.55 7.96
CA MET A 225 -6.15 -30.79 8.41
C MET A 225 -7.35 -30.49 9.31
N ASN A 226 -8.44 -31.18 9.06
CA ASN A 226 -9.65 -31.07 9.87
C ASN A 226 -10.18 -32.49 10.12
N ASP A 227 -10.23 -32.91 11.37
CA ASP A 227 -10.76 -34.20 11.79
C ASP A 227 -12.21 -34.16 12.25
N GLY A 228 -12.89 -33.02 12.08
CA GLY A 228 -14.27 -32.77 12.50
C GLY A 228 -14.40 -32.13 13.89
N HIS A 229 -13.38 -32.23 14.73
CA HIS A 229 -13.35 -31.64 16.07
C HIS A 229 -12.28 -30.56 16.21
N GLN A 230 -11.18 -30.68 15.46
CA GLN A 230 -10.05 -29.76 15.55
C GLN A 230 -9.52 -29.42 14.15
N TYR A 231 -9.01 -28.19 14.02
CA TYR A 231 -8.34 -27.69 12.83
C TYR A 231 -6.85 -27.54 13.14
N TYR A 232 -6.04 -28.15 12.31
CA TYR A 232 -4.59 -27.98 12.34
C TYR A 232 -4.13 -27.42 10.99
N GLY A 233 -3.18 -26.52 11.00
CA GLY A 233 -2.62 -26.01 9.78
C GLY A 233 -1.17 -25.58 9.96
N ALA A 234 -0.42 -25.70 8.89
CA ALA A 234 0.93 -25.16 8.77
C ALA A 234 1.07 -24.51 7.39
N ASN A 235 1.75 -23.38 7.34
CA ASN A 235 2.11 -22.72 6.10
C ASN A 235 3.56 -22.26 6.13
N LEU A 236 4.14 -22.16 4.95
CA LEU A 236 5.43 -21.58 4.67
C LEU A 236 5.22 -20.40 3.73
N ASP A 237 5.75 -19.24 4.09
CA ASP A 237 5.69 -18.02 3.31
C ASP A 237 7.10 -17.64 2.86
N GLY A 238 7.24 -17.25 1.60
CA GLY A 238 8.46 -16.74 1.02
C GLY A 238 8.21 -15.43 0.30
N ASP A 239 9.08 -14.43 0.51
CA ASP A 239 8.95 -13.11 -0.08
C ASP A 239 10.28 -12.66 -0.68
N ILE A 240 10.27 -12.22 -1.94
CA ILE A 240 11.39 -11.60 -2.61
C ILE A 240 10.97 -10.20 -3.02
N TYR A 241 11.65 -9.20 -2.46
CA TYR A 241 11.39 -7.80 -2.72
C TYR A 241 12.63 -7.11 -3.29
N ARG A 242 12.45 -6.38 -4.39
CA ARG A 242 13.52 -5.61 -5.03
C ARG A 242 13.04 -4.20 -5.30
N LYS A 243 13.92 -3.23 -5.07
CA LYS A 243 13.72 -1.82 -5.43
C LYS A 243 14.86 -1.33 -6.31
N PHE A 244 14.50 -0.54 -7.32
CA PHE A 244 15.43 0.20 -8.15
C PHE A 244 15.04 1.67 -8.15
N GLY A 245 16.01 2.53 -7.88
CA GLY A 245 15.83 3.97 -7.93
C GLY A 245 16.59 4.56 -9.10
N THR A 246 15.93 5.43 -9.84
CA THR A 246 16.57 6.26 -10.89
C THR A 246 16.48 7.71 -10.49
N GLU A 247 17.61 8.40 -10.45
CA GLU A 247 17.71 9.81 -10.11
C GLU A 247 17.95 10.65 -11.34
N ASN A 248 17.23 11.75 -11.47
CA ASN A 248 17.50 12.74 -12.49
C ASN A 248 18.57 13.72 -11.97
N ILE A 249 19.63 13.92 -12.74
CA ILE A 249 20.73 14.83 -12.43
C ILE A 249 20.46 16.14 -13.17
N PHE A 250 20.43 17.25 -12.42
CA PHE A 250 20.16 18.60 -12.93
C PHE A 250 21.36 19.54 -12.73
#